data_7a1881e51db299da8759704c6a75909a
#
_entry.id   7a1881e51db299da8759704c6a75909a
#
_cell.length_a   1.000
_cell.length_b   1.000
_cell.length_c   1.000
_cell.angle_alpha   90.00
_cell.angle_beta   90.00
_cell.angle_gamma   90.00
#
_symmetry.space_group_name_H-M   'P 1'
#
loop_
_entity.id
_entity.type
_entity.pdbx_description
1 polymer ?
#
loop_
_entity_poly.entity_id
_entity_poly.type
_entity_poly.pdbx_seq_one_letter_code
_entity_poly.pdbx_strand_id
1 'polypeptide(L)'
;MRARLPKEKEDFFMQQLEEVCKNSRMLESHNNMQHGNTSVFRHSVSVAYYSYYLALKMHAPVNETALIRGALLHDYFLYDWHERDDSHKWHGFHHAKKALDNAMQDFELNEVEQDMIRCHMFPLNLRPPKYMESWILCYADKVCSGVETAVGFKRIPQEFYNFGMKKVFGK
;
A
#
# COMPACT_ATOMS: atom_id res chain seq x y z
N MET A 1 12.97 3.70 -16.58
CA MET A 1 11.88 4.65 -16.89
C MET A 1 11.12 4.90 -15.59
N ARG A 2 11.02 6.13 -15.10
CA ARG A 2 10.26 6.43 -13.88
C ARG A 2 8.76 6.34 -14.20
N ALA A 3 7.99 5.63 -13.39
CA ALA A 3 6.55 5.64 -13.47
C ALA A 3 6.06 7.06 -13.13
N ARG A 4 5.29 7.69 -14.02
CA ARG A 4 4.73 9.02 -13.79
C ARG A 4 3.27 9.06 -14.24
N LEU A 5 2.42 9.49 -13.33
CA LEU A 5 1.01 9.72 -13.60
C LEU A 5 0.80 11.06 -14.34
N PRO A 6 -0.24 11.20 -15.16
CA PRO A 6 -0.72 12.50 -15.62
C PRO A 6 -1.07 13.40 -14.41
N LYS A 7 -0.92 14.73 -14.56
CA LYS A 7 -1.08 15.68 -13.45
C LYS A 7 -2.44 15.56 -12.74
N GLU A 8 -3.53 15.46 -13.49
CA GLU A 8 -4.87 15.26 -12.94
C GLU A 8 -4.98 13.99 -12.09
N LYS A 9 -4.36 12.89 -12.55
CA LYS A 9 -4.34 11.61 -11.83
C LYS A 9 -3.42 11.65 -10.61
N GLU A 10 -2.34 12.43 -10.66
CA GLU A 10 -1.51 12.72 -9.49
C GLU A 10 -2.30 13.46 -8.41
N ASP A 11 -3.05 14.49 -8.79
CA ASP A 11 -3.86 15.28 -7.87
C ASP A 11 -4.97 14.41 -7.23
N PHE A 12 -5.61 13.56 -8.01
CA PHE A 12 -6.59 12.59 -7.50
C PHE A 12 -5.96 11.59 -6.52
N PHE A 13 -4.79 11.02 -6.86
CA PHE A 13 -4.05 10.14 -5.96
C PHE A 13 -3.73 10.82 -4.63
N MET A 14 -3.26 12.07 -4.68
CA MET A 14 -2.92 12.83 -3.49
C MET A 14 -4.14 13.12 -2.60
N GLN A 15 -5.30 13.37 -3.21
CA GLN A 15 -6.55 13.52 -2.47
C GLN A 15 -6.90 12.24 -1.71
N GLN A 16 -6.82 11.06 -2.36
CA GLN A 16 -7.10 9.77 -1.70
C GLN A 16 -6.10 9.49 -0.57
N LEU A 17 -4.81 9.77 -0.78
CA LEU A 17 -3.79 9.61 0.26
C LEU A 17 -4.09 10.52 1.47
N GLU A 18 -4.47 11.77 1.24
CA GLU A 18 -4.81 12.73 2.29
C GLU A 18 -6.03 12.27 3.09
N GLU A 19 -7.08 11.77 2.42
CA GLU A 19 -8.27 11.23 3.08
C GLU A 19 -7.96 10.02 3.97
N VAL A 20 -7.14 9.08 3.49
CA VAL A 20 -6.72 7.93 4.28
C VAL A 20 -5.91 8.36 5.50
N CYS A 21 -5.00 9.33 5.36
CA CYS A 21 -4.14 9.77 6.46
C CYS A 21 -4.87 10.61 7.53
N LYS A 22 -5.91 11.37 7.16
CA LYS A 22 -6.59 12.28 8.09
C LYS A 22 -7.38 11.58 9.20
N ASN A 23 -7.96 10.44 8.90
CA ASN A 23 -8.95 9.79 9.75
C ASN A 23 -8.49 8.42 10.25
N SER A 24 -7.17 8.19 10.32
CA SER A 24 -6.65 6.87 10.66
C SER A 24 -5.29 6.90 11.33
N ARG A 25 -4.87 5.71 11.81
CA ARG A 25 -3.53 5.45 12.33
C ARG A 25 -2.47 5.22 11.23
N MET A 26 -2.78 5.55 9.96
CA MET A 26 -1.87 5.31 8.83
C MET A 26 -0.48 5.93 9.02
N LEU A 27 -0.43 7.09 9.70
CA LEU A 27 0.83 7.79 9.98
C LEU A 27 1.70 7.06 11.02
N GLU A 28 1.13 6.24 11.89
CA GLU A 28 1.88 5.42 12.85
C GLU A 28 2.77 4.39 12.11
N SER A 29 2.34 3.92 10.95
CA SER A 29 3.09 3.00 10.11
C SER A 29 4.41 3.59 9.55
N HIS A 30 4.61 4.92 9.69
CA HIS A 30 5.88 5.57 9.37
C HIS A 30 7.03 5.12 10.28
N ASN A 31 6.73 4.75 11.51
CA ASN A 31 7.71 4.30 12.50
C ASN A 31 8.06 2.81 12.34
N ASN A 32 7.26 2.06 11.61
CA ASN A 32 7.44 0.62 11.42
C ASN A 32 8.24 0.36 10.14
N MET A 33 9.28 -0.46 10.24
CA MET A 33 10.12 -0.82 9.08
C MET A 33 9.49 -1.96 8.29
N GLN A 34 9.52 -1.86 6.94
CA GLN A 34 9.01 -2.88 6.03
C GLN A 34 10.14 -3.69 5.41
N HIS A 35 10.95 -3.07 4.56
CA HIS A 35 12.08 -3.71 3.87
C HIS A 35 13.30 -2.80 3.85
N GLY A 36 14.46 -3.29 4.30
CA GLY A 36 15.69 -2.51 4.33
C GLY A 36 15.52 -1.21 5.14
N ASN A 37 15.63 -0.05 4.48
CA ASN A 37 15.45 1.27 5.08
C ASN A 37 14.10 1.92 4.71
N THR A 38 13.09 1.13 4.30
CA THR A 38 11.79 1.62 3.87
C THR A 38 10.76 1.35 4.97
N SER A 39 10.04 2.41 5.43
CA SER A 39 8.94 2.25 6.37
C SER A 39 7.71 1.66 5.68
N VAL A 40 6.82 1.03 6.47
CA VAL A 40 5.53 0.50 5.99
C VAL A 40 4.73 1.58 5.27
N PHE A 41 4.65 2.79 5.81
CA PHE A 41 3.98 3.93 5.17
C PHE A 41 4.55 4.21 3.78
N ARG A 42 5.88 4.31 3.65
CA ARG A 42 6.54 4.60 2.38
C ARG A 42 6.34 3.49 1.37
N HIS A 43 6.39 2.24 1.80
CA HIS A 43 6.10 1.08 0.99
C HIS A 43 4.67 1.13 0.46
N SER A 44 3.67 1.31 1.35
CA SER A 44 2.25 1.37 0.98
C SER A 44 1.95 2.48 -0.03
N VAL A 45 2.52 3.68 0.16
CA VAL A 45 2.39 4.78 -0.82
C VAL A 45 3.00 4.41 -2.17
N SER A 46 4.13 3.71 -2.16
CA SER A 46 4.83 3.27 -3.37
C SER A 46 4.01 2.24 -4.16
N VAL A 47 3.49 1.26 -3.44
CA VAL A 47 2.66 0.19 -4.02
C VAL A 47 1.37 0.77 -4.58
N ALA A 48 0.71 1.67 -3.85
CA ALA A 48 -0.52 2.32 -4.31
C ALA A 48 -0.29 3.17 -5.58
N TYR A 49 0.76 3.98 -5.60
CA TYR A 49 1.11 4.77 -6.78
C TYR A 49 1.42 3.91 -8.00
N TYR A 50 2.19 2.85 -7.79
CA TYR A 50 2.56 1.94 -8.88
C TYR A 50 1.38 1.10 -9.36
N SER A 51 0.50 0.66 -8.47
CA SER A 51 -0.75 -0.02 -8.83
C SER A 51 -1.63 0.87 -9.70
N TYR A 52 -1.81 2.12 -9.32
CA TYR A 52 -2.60 3.08 -10.08
C TYR A 52 -1.98 3.39 -11.45
N TYR A 53 -0.66 3.59 -11.49
CA TYR A 53 0.07 3.76 -12.76
C TYR A 53 -0.12 2.56 -13.71
N LEU A 54 -0.04 1.34 -13.20
CA LEU A 54 -0.23 0.12 -14.00
C LEU A 54 -1.66 0.03 -14.52
N ALA A 55 -2.67 0.28 -13.68
CA ALA A 55 -4.07 0.26 -14.08
C ALA A 55 -4.33 1.22 -15.24
N LEU A 56 -3.86 2.46 -15.14
CA LEU A 56 -4.00 3.45 -16.20
C LEU A 56 -3.25 3.04 -17.47
N LYS A 57 -2.03 2.54 -17.35
CA LYS A 57 -1.21 2.11 -18.50
C LYS A 57 -1.82 0.92 -19.24
N MET A 58 -2.47 0.02 -18.53
CA MET A 58 -3.13 -1.17 -19.10
C MET A 58 -4.57 -0.88 -19.53
N HIS A 59 -5.09 0.33 -19.29
CA HIS A 59 -6.50 0.66 -19.48
C HIS A 59 -7.42 -0.34 -18.77
N ALA A 60 -7.02 -0.79 -17.57
CA ALA A 60 -7.76 -1.78 -16.81
C ALA A 60 -9.09 -1.21 -16.29
N PRO A 61 -10.20 -1.95 -16.41
CA PRO A 61 -11.50 -1.53 -15.91
C PRO A 61 -11.56 -1.70 -14.38
N VAL A 62 -11.03 -0.74 -13.63
CA VAL A 62 -10.92 -0.75 -12.17
C VAL A 62 -11.68 0.41 -11.54
N ASN A 63 -12.10 0.23 -10.29
CA ASN A 63 -12.51 1.33 -9.44
C ASN A 63 -11.25 2.03 -8.90
N GLU A 64 -10.92 3.21 -9.44
CA GLU A 64 -9.69 3.95 -9.11
C GLU A 64 -9.59 4.25 -7.61
N THR A 65 -10.70 4.66 -6.96
CA THR A 65 -10.73 4.94 -5.52
C THR A 65 -10.42 3.67 -4.71
N ALA A 66 -11.12 2.57 -5.01
CA ALA A 66 -10.91 1.30 -4.30
C ALA A 66 -9.47 0.77 -4.50
N LEU A 67 -8.93 0.90 -5.73
CA LEU A 67 -7.57 0.49 -6.03
C LEU A 67 -6.55 1.27 -5.19
N ILE A 68 -6.66 2.59 -5.14
CA ILE A 68 -5.72 3.43 -4.38
C ILE A 68 -5.86 3.16 -2.88
N ARG A 69 -7.09 3.19 -2.34
CA ARG A 69 -7.33 2.98 -0.90
C ARG A 69 -6.94 1.58 -0.45
N GLY A 70 -7.35 0.54 -1.18
CA GLY A 70 -6.98 -0.84 -0.86
C GLY A 70 -5.48 -1.05 -0.90
N ALA A 71 -4.77 -0.43 -1.86
CA ALA A 71 -3.33 -0.51 -1.94
C ALA A 71 -2.62 0.30 -0.84
N LEU A 72 -3.14 1.44 -0.40
CA LEU A 72 -2.61 2.17 0.76
C LEU A 72 -2.75 1.37 2.07
N LEU A 73 -3.80 0.57 2.18
CA LEU A 73 -4.15 -0.15 3.41
C LEU A 73 -3.70 -1.62 3.42
N HIS A 74 -3.06 -2.14 2.35
CA HIS A 74 -2.75 -3.56 2.26
C HIS A 74 -1.85 -4.06 3.39
N ASP A 75 -0.96 -3.22 3.90
CA ASP A 75 -0.02 -3.48 4.99
C ASP A 75 -0.33 -2.67 6.26
N TYR A 76 -1.62 -2.45 6.55
CA TYR A 76 -2.09 -1.69 7.71
C TYR A 76 -2.06 -2.50 9.01
N PHE A 77 -0.93 -3.19 9.28
CA PHE A 77 -0.79 -4.05 10.46
C PHE A 77 -0.32 -3.33 11.74
N LEU A 78 0.25 -2.12 11.65
CA LEU A 78 0.51 -1.19 12.76
C LEU A 78 1.44 -1.71 13.88
N TYR A 79 2.42 -2.57 13.56
CA TYR A 79 3.46 -3.04 14.49
C TYR A 79 4.79 -3.27 13.75
N ASP A 80 5.91 -3.24 14.49
CA ASP A 80 7.21 -3.61 13.92
C ASP A 80 7.39 -5.14 14.01
N TRP A 81 7.32 -5.81 12.87
CA TRP A 81 7.47 -7.27 12.79
C TRP A 81 8.90 -7.77 12.98
N HIS A 82 9.90 -6.86 13.02
CA HIS A 82 11.29 -7.20 13.34
C HIS A 82 11.52 -7.32 14.84
N GLU A 83 10.64 -6.79 15.68
CA GLU A 83 10.69 -7.00 17.11
C GLU A 83 10.41 -8.47 17.45
N ARG A 84 11.20 -9.01 18.40
CA ARG A 84 11.04 -10.41 18.87
C ARG A 84 9.79 -10.53 19.76
N ASP A 85 8.66 -10.82 19.14
CA ASP A 85 7.42 -11.14 19.80
C ASP A 85 6.86 -12.45 19.20
N ASP A 86 6.37 -13.33 20.03
CA ASP A 86 5.78 -14.61 19.59
C ASP A 86 4.55 -14.42 18.71
N SER A 87 3.85 -13.29 18.83
CA SER A 87 2.73 -12.90 17.95
C SER A 87 3.18 -12.57 16.52
N HIS A 88 4.48 -12.31 16.30
CA HIS A 88 5.07 -12.03 14.99
C HIS A 88 5.57 -13.28 14.26
N LYS A 89 5.53 -14.45 14.93
CA LYS A 89 5.83 -15.71 14.27
C LYS A 89 4.87 -15.92 13.10
N TRP A 90 5.43 -16.27 11.93
CA TRP A 90 4.65 -16.46 10.69
C TRP A 90 4.04 -15.16 10.13
N HIS A 91 4.67 -13.99 10.38
CA HIS A 91 4.24 -12.69 9.86
C HIS A 91 3.81 -12.76 8.38
N GLY A 92 4.61 -13.38 7.52
CA GLY A 92 4.29 -13.52 6.09
C GLY A 92 2.95 -14.21 5.77
N PHE A 93 2.38 -14.98 6.72
CA PHE A 93 1.08 -15.66 6.54
C PHE A 93 -0.08 -14.94 7.22
N HIS A 94 0.19 -14.14 8.26
CA HIS A 94 -0.85 -13.59 9.13
C HIS A 94 -1.04 -12.07 9.01
N HIS A 95 -0.04 -11.32 8.48
CA HIS A 95 -0.12 -9.85 8.44
C HIS A 95 -1.28 -9.33 7.59
N ALA A 96 -1.62 -10.00 6.49
CA ALA A 96 -2.75 -9.61 5.63
C ALA A 96 -4.09 -9.63 6.41
N LYS A 97 -4.28 -10.64 7.29
CA LYS A 97 -5.47 -10.69 8.16
C LYS A 97 -5.43 -9.56 9.17
N LYS A 98 -4.29 -9.33 9.82
CA LYS A 98 -4.13 -8.27 10.80
C LYS A 98 -4.33 -6.88 10.19
N ALA A 99 -3.78 -6.66 8.99
CA ALA A 99 -3.99 -5.43 8.23
C ALA A 99 -5.46 -5.20 7.93
N LEU A 100 -6.19 -6.23 7.49
CA LEU A 100 -7.63 -6.15 7.25
C LEU A 100 -8.41 -5.85 8.53
N ASP A 101 -8.13 -6.55 9.62
CA ASP A 101 -8.81 -6.36 10.91
C ASP A 101 -8.60 -4.92 11.43
N ASN A 102 -7.39 -4.37 11.31
CA ASN A 102 -7.10 -2.99 11.69
C ASN A 102 -7.80 -1.97 10.74
N ALA A 103 -7.74 -2.21 9.44
CA ALA A 103 -8.35 -1.33 8.46
C ALA A 103 -9.88 -1.26 8.63
N MET A 104 -10.53 -2.38 8.96
CA MET A 104 -11.98 -2.43 9.25
C MET A 104 -12.37 -1.71 10.54
N GLN A 105 -11.44 -1.46 11.46
CA GLN A 105 -11.71 -0.63 12.65
C GLN A 105 -11.75 0.85 12.33
N ASP A 106 -10.91 1.30 11.41
CA ASP A 106 -10.70 2.72 11.10
C ASP A 106 -11.49 3.18 9.87
N PHE A 107 -11.91 2.23 9.00
CA PHE A 107 -12.55 2.53 7.71
C PHE A 107 -13.75 1.62 7.41
N GLU A 108 -14.74 2.18 6.74
CA GLU A 108 -15.72 1.40 5.99
C GLU A 108 -15.10 0.94 4.67
N LEU A 109 -14.80 -0.35 4.56
CA LEU A 109 -14.20 -0.96 3.39
C LEU A 109 -15.24 -1.66 2.52
N ASN A 110 -15.21 -1.41 1.21
CA ASN A 110 -16.00 -2.17 0.25
C ASN A 110 -15.40 -3.58 -0.01
N GLU A 111 -16.10 -4.43 -0.74
CA GLU A 111 -15.67 -5.81 -1.01
C GLU A 111 -14.36 -5.89 -1.79
N VAL A 112 -14.11 -4.94 -2.70
CA VAL A 112 -12.88 -4.87 -3.50
C VAL A 112 -11.69 -4.57 -2.60
N GLU A 113 -11.78 -3.53 -1.77
CA GLU A 113 -10.74 -3.14 -0.81
C GLU A 113 -10.42 -4.26 0.17
N GLN A 114 -11.46 -4.95 0.70
CA GLN A 114 -11.27 -6.10 1.59
C GLN A 114 -10.56 -7.27 0.89
N ASP A 115 -10.92 -7.58 -0.35
CA ASP A 115 -10.26 -8.63 -1.13
C ASP A 115 -8.81 -8.27 -1.40
N MET A 116 -8.53 -7.02 -1.81
CA MET A 116 -7.19 -6.51 -2.03
C MET A 116 -6.29 -6.74 -0.80
N ILE A 117 -6.72 -6.27 0.37
CA ILE A 117 -5.95 -6.41 1.61
C ILE A 117 -5.77 -7.88 1.98
N ARG A 118 -6.83 -8.69 1.86
CA ARG A 118 -6.80 -10.10 2.26
C ARG A 118 -5.94 -10.97 1.37
N CYS A 119 -5.87 -10.67 0.07
CA CYS A 119 -5.26 -11.55 -0.94
C CYS A 119 -3.91 -11.06 -1.45
N HIS A 120 -3.38 -9.88 -1.03
CA HIS A 120 -2.16 -9.30 -1.61
C HIS A 120 -0.94 -10.23 -1.52
N MET A 121 -0.90 -11.14 -0.55
CA MET A 121 0.19 -12.12 -0.39
C MET A 121 0.08 -13.34 -1.32
N PHE A 122 -0.93 -13.41 -2.19
CA PHE A 122 -0.99 -14.52 -3.14
C PHE A 122 0.28 -14.59 -4.01
N PRO A 123 0.88 -15.77 -4.27
CA PRO A 123 0.42 -17.13 -3.91
C PRO A 123 0.92 -17.65 -2.55
N LEU A 124 1.62 -16.85 -1.74
CA LEU A 124 2.09 -17.29 -0.42
C LEU A 124 0.91 -17.68 0.48
N ASN A 125 -0.15 -16.86 0.53
CA ASN A 125 -1.44 -17.32 0.98
C ASN A 125 -2.18 -17.95 -0.21
N LEU A 126 -2.82 -19.10 0.01
CA LEU A 126 -3.47 -19.87 -1.06
C LEU A 126 -4.82 -19.30 -1.53
N ARG A 127 -5.18 -18.10 -1.10
CA ARG A 127 -6.43 -17.43 -1.48
C ARG A 127 -6.20 -16.56 -2.73
N PRO A 128 -6.70 -16.95 -3.91
CA PRO A 128 -6.50 -16.15 -5.11
C PRO A 128 -7.34 -14.87 -5.07
N PRO A 129 -6.84 -13.77 -5.64
CA PRO A 129 -7.58 -12.53 -5.84
C PRO A 129 -8.85 -12.74 -6.69
N LYS A 130 -9.94 -12.04 -6.32
CA LYS A 130 -11.20 -12.08 -7.07
C LYS A 130 -11.31 -10.95 -8.08
N TYR A 131 -10.78 -9.77 -7.75
CA TYR A 131 -10.93 -8.54 -8.51
C TYR A 131 -9.65 -8.17 -9.27
N MET A 132 -9.79 -7.42 -10.35
CA MET A 132 -8.66 -6.92 -11.15
C MET A 132 -7.73 -6.05 -10.29
N GLU A 133 -8.30 -5.24 -9.43
CA GLU A 133 -7.60 -4.40 -8.47
C GLU A 133 -6.67 -5.23 -7.56
N SER A 134 -7.17 -6.36 -7.07
CA SER A 134 -6.39 -7.27 -6.22
C SER A 134 -5.22 -7.92 -6.97
N TRP A 135 -5.41 -8.29 -8.24
CA TRP A 135 -4.33 -8.81 -9.09
C TRP A 135 -3.25 -7.76 -9.36
N ILE A 136 -3.67 -6.53 -9.67
CA ILE A 136 -2.75 -5.41 -9.90
C ILE A 136 -1.96 -5.12 -8.63
N LEU A 137 -2.63 -5.08 -7.47
CA LEU A 137 -1.96 -4.89 -6.17
C LEU A 137 -0.94 -6.00 -5.90
N CYS A 138 -1.32 -7.27 -6.03
CA CYS A 138 -0.41 -8.41 -5.82
C CYS A 138 0.87 -8.30 -6.66
N TYR A 139 0.74 -7.88 -7.91
CA TYR A 139 1.88 -7.70 -8.80
C TYR A 139 2.73 -6.48 -8.38
N ALA A 140 2.08 -5.35 -8.13
CA ALA A 140 2.75 -4.11 -7.77
C ALA A 140 3.53 -4.24 -6.46
N ASP A 141 2.94 -4.87 -5.45
CA ASP A 141 3.58 -5.15 -4.16
C ASP A 141 4.87 -5.95 -4.33
N LYS A 142 4.83 -7.07 -5.06
CA LYS A 142 6.02 -7.92 -5.32
C LYS A 142 7.11 -7.18 -6.07
N VAL A 143 6.74 -6.34 -7.04
CA VAL A 143 7.71 -5.52 -7.78
C VAL A 143 8.33 -4.46 -6.88
N CYS A 144 7.55 -3.78 -6.05
CA CYS A 144 8.04 -2.76 -5.11
C CYS A 144 8.95 -3.39 -4.06
N SER A 145 8.51 -4.47 -3.40
CA SER A 145 9.29 -5.20 -2.39
C SER A 145 10.62 -5.71 -2.94
N GLY A 146 10.62 -6.28 -4.15
CA GLY A 146 11.85 -6.76 -4.81
C GLY A 146 12.83 -5.63 -5.10
N VAL A 147 12.35 -4.46 -5.53
CA VAL A 147 13.20 -3.28 -5.79
C VAL A 147 13.72 -2.68 -4.50
N GLU A 148 12.90 -2.56 -3.46
CA GLU A 148 13.27 -2.04 -2.16
C GLU A 148 14.37 -2.88 -1.51
N THR A 149 14.29 -4.20 -1.65
CA THR A 149 15.29 -5.15 -1.15
C THR A 149 16.59 -5.10 -1.96
N ALA A 150 16.52 -4.99 -3.29
CA ALA A 150 17.69 -5.15 -4.17
C ALA A 150 18.52 -3.86 -4.35
N VAL A 151 17.92 -2.67 -4.35
CA VAL A 151 18.55 -1.42 -4.83
C VAL A 151 18.34 -0.24 -3.89
N GLY A 152 17.58 -0.39 -2.79
CA GLY A 152 17.06 0.75 -2.05
C GLY A 152 16.13 1.60 -2.92
N PHE A 153 15.17 2.24 -2.30
CA PHE A 153 14.04 2.87 -2.97
C PHE A 153 14.39 4.04 -3.89
N LYS A 154 14.13 3.94 -5.21
CA LYS A 154 14.28 5.04 -6.20
C LYS A 154 13.19 5.10 -7.29
N ARG A 155 12.08 4.34 -7.21
CA ARG A 155 11.11 4.24 -8.31
C ARG A 155 10.01 5.30 -8.29
N ILE A 156 9.63 5.81 -7.13
CA ILE A 156 8.69 6.92 -7.03
C ILE A 156 9.48 8.23 -6.95
N PRO A 157 9.01 9.31 -7.60
CA PRO A 157 9.62 10.62 -7.39
C PRO A 157 9.61 10.96 -5.90
N GLN A 158 10.78 11.28 -5.33
CA GLN A 158 10.93 11.70 -3.93
C GLN A 158 9.97 12.85 -3.58
N GLU A 159 9.57 13.63 -4.57
CA GLU A 159 8.62 14.71 -4.50
C GLU A 159 7.25 14.28 -3.97
N PHE A 160 6.76 13.07 -4.34
CA PHE A 160 5.46 12.56 -3.85
C PHE A 160 5.50 12.24 -2.37
N TYR A 161 6.56 11.58 -1.94
CA TYR A 161 6.75 11.31 -0.53
C TYR A 161 6.89 12.60 0.28
N ASN A 162 7.73 13.54 -0.19
CA ASN A 162 7.94 14.83 0.46
C ASN A 162 6.69 15.71 0.43
N PHE A 163 5.90 15.69 -0.64
CA PHE A 163 4.66 16.44 -0.77
C PHE A 163 3.58 15.88 0.17
N GLY A 164 3.39 14.56 0.18
CA GLY A 164 2.49 13.88 1.12
C GLY A 164 2.87 14.18 2.57
N MET A 165 4.16 14.04 2.92
CA MET A 165 4.66 14.33 4.26
C MET A 165 4.49 15.80 4.65
N LYS A 166 4.79 16.76 3.75
CA LYS A 166 4.56 18.20 4.02
C LYS A 166 3.08 18.53 4.21
N LYS A 167 2.20 17.96 3.39
CA LYS A 167 0.77 18.25 3.45
C LYS A 167 0.10 17.62 4.66
N VAL A 168 0.57 16.45 5.08
CA VAL A 168 0.01 15.69 6.20
C VAL A 168 0.63 16.11 7.53
N PHE A 169 1.92 16.41 7.59
CA PHE A 169 2.62 16.75 8.84
C PHE A 169 2.85 18.26 9.04
N GLY A 170 2.50 19.11 8.08
CA GLY A 170 2.59 20.57 8.23
C GLY A 170 4.02 21.11 8.37
N LYS A 171 5.03 20.36 7.93
CA LYS A 171 6.45 20.76 7.95
C LYS A 171 7.07 20.79 6.57
#